data_1ddaa30bb38b203a56f1a90a49923b71
#
_entry.id   1ddaa30bb38b203a56f1a90a49923b71
#
_cell.length_a   1.000
_cell.length_b   1.000
_cell.length_c   1.000
_cell.angle_alpha   90.00
_cell.angle_beta   90.00
_cell.angle_gamma   90.00
#
_symmetry.space_group_name_H-M   'P 1'
#
loop_
_entity.id
_entity.type
_entity.pdbx_description
1 polymer ?
#
loop_
_entity_poly.entity_id
_entity_poly.type
_entity_poly.pdbx_seq_one_letter_code
_entity_poly.pdbx_strand_id
1 'polypeptide(L)'
;MKQEVLVIDDNFDIRNLISEILKEKNYNVREAANFNQAIFEIDKKLPDIAVIDVKLDKGDKDGIDLLKKIKETSKLVPVIMISGHANVEMAVESLKLGAYEFITKPFAPEQLLNFVSRGLENIRL
;
A
#
# COMPACT_ATOMS: atom_id res chain seq x y z
N MET A 1 5.73 13.98 -15.12
CA MET A 1 5.54 12.53 -15.10
C MET A 1 4.60 12.13 -14.00
N LYS A 2 3.75 11.15 -14.27
CA LYS A 2 2.82 10.64 -13.27
C LYS A 2 3.56 9.79 -12.25
N GLN A 3 3.21 9.95 -10.99
CA GLN A 3 3.72 9.10 -9.93
C GLN A 3 2.99 7.76 -9.92
N GLU A 4 3.71 6.71 -9.60
CA GLU A 4 3.22 5.33 -9.68
C GLU A 4 2.87 4.78 -8.31
N VAL A 5 1.67 4.21 -8.21
CA VAL A 5 1.19 3.57 -6.99
C VAL A 5 1.02 2.07 -7.26
N LEU A 6 1.58 1.24 -6.39
CA LEU A 6 1.36 -0.20 -6.43
C LEU A 6 0.29 -0.55 -5.41
N VAL A 7 -0.84 -1.09 -5.88
CA VAL A 7 -1.98 -1.46 -5.04
C VAL A 7 -2.01 -2.98 -4.90
N ILE A 8 -1.92 -3.45 -3.67
CA ILE A 8 -1.86 -4.88 -3.36
C ILE A 8 -3.03 -5.24 -2.45
N ASP A 9 -4.00 -5.98 -2.97
CA ASP A 9 -5.18 -6.42 -2.24
C ASP A 9 -5.74 -7.65 -2.96
N ASP A 10 -6.07 -8.71 -2.22
CA ASP A 10 -6.60 -9.94 -2.81
C ASP A 10 -8.08 -9.83 -3.16
N ASN A 11 -8.79 -8.83 -2.63
CA ASN A 11 -10.19 -8.59 -2.97
C ASN A 11 -10.25 -7.73 -4.22
N PHE A 12 -10.83 -8.30 -5.29
CA PHE A 12 -10.92 -7.61 -6.58
C PHE A 12 -11.67 -6.28 -6.47
N ASP A 13 -12.79 -6.27 -5.77
CA ASP A 13 -13.65 -5.08 -5.70
C ASP A 13 -12.95 -3.92 -4.97
N ILE A 14 -12.27 -4.23 -3.87
CA ILE A 14 -11.52 -3.23 -3.10
C ILE A 14 -10.32 -2.74 -3.92
N ARG A 15 -9.58 -3.67 -4.53
CA ARG A 15 -8.42 -3.31 -5.36
C ARG A 15 -8.84 -2.41 -6.52
N ASN A 16 -9.95 -2.76 -7.18
CA ASN A 16 -10.48 -1.96 -8.28
C ASN A 16 -10.94 -0.59 -7.81
N LEU A 17 -11.61 -0.52 -6.67
CA LEU A 17 -12.07 0.75 -6.10
C LEU A 17 -10.88 1.67 -5.82
N ILE A 18 -9.86 1.15 -5.15
CA ILE A 18 -8.65 1.93 -4.84
C ILE A 18 -7.99 2.42 -6.12
N SER A 19 -7.87 1.54 -7.11
CA SER A 19 -7.26 1.89 -8.40
C SER A 19 -8.03 3.01 -9.11
N GLU A 20 -9.36 2.94 -9.12
CA GLU A 20 -10.19 3.96 -9.76
C GLU A 20 -10.05 5.31 -9.05
N ILE A 21 -10.05 5.31 -7.71
CA ILE A 21 -9.85 6.54 -6.93
C ILE A 21 -8.53 7.21 -7.30
N LEU A 22 -7.46 6.42 -7.38
CA LEU A 22 -6.13 6.93 -7.66
C LEU A 22 -6.00 7.42 -9.11
N LYS A 23 -6.55 6.68 -10.06
CA LYS A 23 -6.51 7.06 -11.47
C LYS A 23 -7.21 8.38 -11.74
N GLU A 24 -8.29 8.66 -11.03
CA GLU A 24 -9.00 9.93 -11.17
C GLU A 24 -8.12 11.13 -10.77
N LYS A 25 -7.12 10.91 -9.94
CA LYS A 25 -6.18 11.95 -9.52
C LYS A 25 -4.86 11.88 -10.29
N ASN A 26 -4.88 11.25 -11.45
CA ASN A 26 -3.73 11.19 -12.36
C ASN A 26 -2.53 10.40 -11.86
N TYR A 27 -2.73 9.45 -10.96
CA TYR A 27 -1.67 8.50 -10.63
C TYR A 27 -1.67 7.35 -11.63
N ASN A 28 -0.48 6.83 -11.94
CA ASN A 28 -0.36 5.54 -12.61
C ASN A 28 -0.51 4.45 -11.55
N VAL A 29 -1.29 3.41 -11.87
CA VAL A 29 -1.56 2.35 -10.91
C VAL A 29 -1.11 1.01 -11.48
N ARG A 30 -0.31 0.29 -10.69
CA ARG A 30 -0.04 -1.14 -10.90
C ARG A 30 -0.76 -1.91 -9.82
N GLU A 31 -1.19 -3.13 -10.12
CA GLU A 31 -1.96 -3.95 -9.20
C GLU A 31 -1.32 -5.31 -9.00
N ALA A 32 -1.49 -5.84 -7.78
CA ALA A 32 -1.14 -7.23 -7.47
C ALA A 32 -2.27 -7.82 -6.64
N ALA A 33 -2.72 -9.03 -7.01
CA ALA A 33 -3.87 -9.66 -6.41
C ALA A 33 -3.51 -10.64 -5.30
N ASN A 34 -2.24 -10.96 -5.15
CA ASN A 34 -1.79 -11.93 -4.15
C ASN A 34 -0.32 -11.71 -3.80
N PHE A 35 0.15 -12.47 -2.83
CA PHE A 35 1.51 -12.33 -2.33
C PHE A 35 2.57 -12.51 -3.43
N ASN A 36 2.45 -13.56 -4.23
CA ASN A 36 3.45 -13.85 -5.25
C ASN A 36 3.48 -12.79 -6.35
N GLN A 37 2.31 -12.29 -6.78
CA GLN A 37 2.25 -11.20 -7.74
C GLN A 37 2.88 -9.92 -7.16
N ALA A 38 2.65 -9.66 -5.89
CA ALA A 38 3.24 -8.49 -5.21
C ALA A 38 4.77 -8.58 -5.21
N ILE A 39 5.32 -9.74 -4.86
CA ILE A 39 6.77 -9.96 -4.91
C ILE A 39 7.30 -9.72 -6.32
N PHE A 40 6.63 -10.27 -7.32
CA PHE A 40 7.03 -10.08 -8.72
C PHE A 40 7.06 -8.59 -9.10
N GLU A 41 6.02 -7.85 -8.73
CA GLU A 41 5.94 -6.42 -9.07
C GLU A 41 7.00 -5.59 -8.35
N ILE A 42 7.26 -5.90 -7.09
CA ILE A 42 8.28 -5.20 -6.30
C ILE A 42 9.68 -5.47 -6.86
N ASP A 43 9.97 -6.72 -7.20
CA ASP A 43 11.26 -7.11 -7.76
C ASP A 43 11.49 -6.51 -9.15
N LYS A 44 10.43 -6.38 -9.92
CA LYS A 44 10.50 -5.81 -11.27
C LYS A 44 10.86 -4.33 -11.21
N LYS A 45 10.18 -3.57 -10.34
CA LYS A 45 10.40 -2.13 -10.20
C LYS A 45 9.69 -1.64 -8.95
N LEU A 46 10.38 -0.89 -8.10
CA LEU A 46 9.74 -0.26 -6.96
C LEU A 46 8.78 0.85 -7.42
N PRO A 47 7.59 0.93 -6.80
CA PRO A 47 6.69 2.06 -7.07
C PRO A 47 7.17 3.31 -6.35
N ASP A 48 6.52 4.44 -6.64
CA ASP A 48 6.75 5.66 -5.86
C ASP A 48 6.10 5.54 -4.48
N ILE A 49 4.99 4.83 -4.38
CA ILE A 49 4.29 4.56 -3.12
C ILE A 49 3.52 3.25 -3.27
N ALA A 50 3.36 2.51 -2.17
CA ALA A 50 2.59 1.27 -2.15
C ALA A 50 1.41 1.36 -1.19
N VAL A 51 0.30 0.75 -1.58
CA VAL A 51 -0.90 0.59 -0.75
C VAL A 51 -1.13 -0.91 -0.61
N ILE A 52 -1.02 -1.43 0.62
CA ILE A 52 -0.94 -2.88 0.85
C ILE A 52 -1.97 -3.32 1.88
N ASP A 53 -2.80 -4.31 1.51
CA ASP A 53 -3.66 -4.98 2.47
C ASP A 53 -2.81 -5.85 3.40
N VAL A 54 -3.07 -5.78 4.69
CA VAL A 54 -2.33 -6.54 5.70
C VAL A 54 -2.49 -8.04 5.47
N LYS A 55 -3.70 -8.47 5.18
CA LYS A 55 -4.01 -9.89 5.00
C LYS A 55 -4.20 -10.23 3.53
N LEU A 56 -3.38 -11.11 3.01
CA LEU A 56 -3.50 -11.60 1.65
C LEU A 56 -3.77 -13.11 1.66
N ASP A 57 -3.49 -13.76 0.54
CA ASP A 57 -3.87 -15.16 0.29
C ASP A 57 -3.12 -16.19 1.12
N LYS A 58 -1.89 -15.88 1.55
CA LYS A 58 -1.05 -16.88 2.26
C LYS A 58 -1.19 -16.83 3.77
N GLY A 59 -1.47 -15.66 4.33
CA GLY A 59 -1.60 -15.55 5.77
C GLY A 59 -1.95 -14.16 6.24
N ASP A 60 -2.18 -14.07 7.55
CA ASP A 60 -2.69 -12.86 8.18
C ASP A 60 -1.69 -11.69 8.20
N LYS A 61 -0.41 -11.98 7.97
CA LYS A 61 0.64 -10.96 8.00
C LYS A 61 1.37 -10.80 6.67
N ASP A 62 0.78 -11.27 5.58
CA ASP A 62 1.39 -11.16 4.26
C ASP A 62 1.77 -9.74 3.90
N GLY A 63 0.86 -8.79 4.16
CA GLY A 63 1.14 -7.39 3.86
C GLY A 63 2.28 -6.82 4.69
N ILE A 64 2.42 -7.27 5.93
CA ILE A 64 3.54 -6.86 6.78
C ILE A 64 4.86 -7.39 6.24
N ASP A 65 4.88 -8.62 5.74
CA ASP A 65 6.06 -9.19 5.10
C ASP A 65 6.46 -8.39 3.85
N LEU A 66 5.47 -7.96 3.07
CA LEU A 66 5.72 -7.12 1.90
C LEU A 66 6.24 -5.74 2.29
N LEU A 67 5.72 -5.17 3.36
CA LEU A 67 6.22 -3.91 3.92
C LEU A 67 7.71 -4.04 4.26
N LYS A 68 8.08 -5.12 4.96
CA LYS A 68 9.48 -5.38 5.29
C LYS A 68 10.34 -5.45 4.04
N LYS A 69 9.88 -6.18 3.02
CA LYS A 69 10.62 -6.34 1.77
C LYS A 69 10.85 -4.99 1.09
N ILE A 70 9.84 -4.16 1.01
CA ILE A 70 9.98 -2.83 0.40
C ILE A 70 10.97 -1.99 1.19
N LYS A 71 10.86 -1.97 2.51
CA LYS A 71 11.73 -1.14 3.36
C LYS A 71 13.17 -1.63 3.38
N GLU A 72 13.39 -2.92 3.21
CA GLU A 72 14.75 -3.47 3.06
C GLU A 72 15.37 -3.04 1.74
N THR A 73 14.55 -2.88 0.70
CA THR A 73 15.02 -2.47 -0.62
C THR A 73 15.20 -0.96 -0.70
N SER A 74 14.27 -0.19 -0.15
CA SER A 74 14.34 1.27 -0.12
C SER A 74 13.58 1.82 1.07
N LYS A 75 14.24 2.65 1.86
CA LYS A 75 13.58 3.34 2.99
C LYS A 75 12.76 4.53 2.55
N LEU A 76 12.92 4.94 1.29
CA LEU A 76 12.26 6.15 0.78
C LEU A 76 10.83 5.91 0.28
N VAL A 77 10.51 4.68 -0.13
CA VAL A 77 9.17 4.37 -0.65
C VAL A 77 8.18 4.35 0.50
N PRO A 78 7.22 5.29 0.55
CA PRO A 78 6.21 5.24 1.60
C PRO A 78 5.25 4.07 1.36
N VAL A 79 4.78 3.45 2.43
CA VAL A 79 3.85 2.34 2.38
C VAL A 79 2.65 2.66 3.24
N ILE A 80 1.45 2.57 2.65
CA ILE A 80 0.20 2.72 3.38
C ILE A 80 -0.39 1.32 3.56
N MET A 81 -0.60 0.93 4.81
CA MET A 81 -1.21 -0.36 5.12
C MET A 81 -2.72 -0.19 5.26
N ILE A 82 -3.48 -1.14 4.75
CA ILE A 82 -4.94 -1.16 4.86
C ILE A 82 -5.38 -2.47 5.49
N SER A 83 -6.36 -2.42 6.40
CA SER A 83 -6.88 -3.62 7.04
C SER A 83 -8.39 -3.55 7.19
N GLY A 84 -9.05 -4.67 6.95
CA GLY A 84 -10.47 -4.83 7.19
C GLY A 84 -10.79 -5.08 8.67
N HIS A 85 -9.78 -5.37 9.46
CA HIS A 85 -9.94 -5.62 10.90
C HIS A 85 -9.13 -4.61 11.68
N ALA A 86 -9.83 -3.74 12.41
CA ALA A 86 -9.17 -2.77 13.27
C ALA A 86 -8.42 -3.53 14.37
N ASN A 87 -7.11 -3.58 14.28
CA ASN A 87 -6.24 -4.26 15.23
C ASN A 87 -5.10 -3.31 15.58
N VAL A 88 -5.13 -2.82 16.81
CA VAL A 88 -4.14 -1.86 17.29
C VAL A 88 -2.73 -2.42 17.21
N GLU A 89 -2.57 -3.71 17.54
CA GLU A 89 -1.25 -4.35 17.50
C GLU A 89 -0.67 -4.39 16.10
N MET A 90 -1.49 -4.69 15.09
CA MET A 90 -1.04 -4.69 13.69
C MET A 90 -0.68 -3.29 13.22
N ALA A 91 -1.48 -2.28 13.63
CA ALA A 91 -1.19 -0.91 13.27
C ALA A 91 0.14 -0.47 13.89
N VAL A 92 0.36 -0.76 15.17
CA VAL A 92 1.60 -0.42 15.86
C VAL A 92 2.79 -1.12 15.21
N GLU A 93 2.65 -2.43 14.94
CA GLU A 93 3.71 -3.20 14.29
C GLU A 93 4.05 -2.62 12.93
N SER A 94 3.04 -2.31 12.12
CA SER A 94 3.25 -1.74 10.79
C SER A 94 4.00 -0.42 10.85
N LEU A 95 3.59 0.48 11.75
CA LEU A 95 4.24 1.78 11.88
C LEU A 95 5.67 1.64 12.40
N LYS A 96 5.92 0.72 13.33
CA LYS A 96 7.28 0.45 13.82
C LYS A 96 8.19 -0.08 12.71
N LEU A 97 7.63 -0.82 11.76
CA LEU A 97 8.39 -1.36 10.63
C LEU A 97 8.57 -0.37 9.50
N GLY A 98 8.04 0.84 9.65
CA GLY A 98 8.27 1.92 8.72
C GLY A 98 7.11 2.25 7.80
N ALA A 99 5.90 1.72 8.05
CA ALA A 99 4.72 2.14 7.29
C ALA A 99 4.48 3.63 7.51
N TYR A 100 4.08 4.31 6.46
CA TYR A 100 3.78 5.74 6.53
C TYR A 100 2.45 5.97 7.26
N GLU A 101 1.44 5.16 6.93
CA GLU A 101 0.11 5.25 7.55
C GLU A 101 -0.58 3.90 7.57
N PHE A 102 -1.62 3.82 8.40
CA PHE A 102 -2.46 2.62 8.53
C PHE A 102 -3.93 3.05 8.46
N ILE A 103 -4.66 2.44 7.53
CA ILE A 103 -6.07 2.78 7.29
C ILE A 103 -6.93 1.55 7.55
N THR A 104 -8.08 1.72 8.21
CA THR A 104 -9.06 0.64 8.38
C THR A 104 -10.16 0.73 7.34
N LYS A 105 -10.62 -0.42 6.85
CA LYS A 105 -11.76 -0.52 5.94
C LYS A 105 -13.07 -0.51 6.77
N PRO A 106 -14.11 0.11 6.30
CA PRO A 106 -14.20 0.95 5.11
C PRO A 106 -13.54 2.31 5.34
N PHE A 107 -13.03 2.90 4.28
CA PHE A 107 -12.35 4.20 4.35
C PHE A 107 -12.98 5.20 3.39
N ALA A 108 -12.83 6.49 3.68
CA ALA A 108 -13.25 7.54 2.78
C ALA A 108 -12.20 7.72 1.67
N PRO A 109 -12.61 7.89 0.40
CA PRO A 109 -11.65 8.13 -0.68
C PRO A 109 -10.71 9.30 -0.38
N GLU A 110 -11.20 10.36 0.24
CA GLU A 110 -10.38 11.54 0.58
C GLU A 110 -9.26 11.19 1.56
N GLN A 111 -9.51 10.27 2.48
CA GLN A 111 -8.49 9.84 3.44
C GLN A 111 -7.34 9.14 2.72
N LEU A 112 -7.67 8.21 1.82
CA LEU A 112 -6.67 7.51 1.02
C LEU A 112 -5.86 8.48 0.17
N LEU A 113 -6.53 9.36 -0.57
CA LEU A 113 -5.90 10.33 -1.44
C LEU A 113 -4.98 11.28 -0.65
N ASN A 114 -5.44 11.71 0.52
CA ASN A 114 -4.67 12.59 1.38
C ASN A 114 -3.38 11.92 1.85
N PHE A 115 -3.46 10.67 2.28
CA PHE A 115 -2.29 9.93 2.73
C PHE A 115 -1.31 9.65 1.58
N VAL A 116 -1.82 9.31 0.40
CA VAL A 116 -0.97 9.08 -0.78
C VAL A 116 -0.25 10.37 -1.15
N SER A 117 -0.97 11.48 -1.23
CA SER A 117 -0.40 12.78 -1.58
C SER A 117 0.67 13.20 -0.58
N ARG A 118 0.38 13.10 0.72
CA ARG A 118 1.34 13.48 1.76
C ARG A 118 2.56 12.57 1.81
N GLY A 119 2.35 11.27 1.62
CA GLY A 119 3.47 10.32 1.57
C GLY A 119 4.43 10.63 0.45
N LEU A 120 3.90 10.92 -0.73
CA LEU A 120 4.71 11.29 -1.89
C LEU A 120 5.40 12.64 -1.69
N GLU A 121 4.74 13.58 -1.05
CA GLU A 121 5.32 14.89 -0.77
C GLU A 121 6.48 14.82 0.22
N ASN A 122 6.39 13.96 1.22
CA ASN A 122 7.45 13.79 2.21
C ASN A 122 8.76 13.33 1.59
N ILE A 123 8.73 12.61 0.48
CA ILE A 123 9.95 12.16 -0.21
C ILE A 123 10.74 13.36 -0.75
N ARG A 124 10.05 14.43 -1.10
CA ARG A 124 10.67 15.61 -1.70
C ARG A 124 11.37 16.51 -0.67
N LEU A 125 11.04 16.34 0.59
CA LEU A 125 11.64 17.09 1.67
C LEU A 125 12.95 16.47 2.12
#